data_d6bbb27879f7219833a50131bb0295dc
#
_entry.id   d6bbb27879f7219833a50131bb0295dc
#
_cell.length_a   1.000
_cell.length_b   1.000
_cell.length_c   1.000
_cell.angle_alpha   90.00
_cell.angle_beta   90.00
_cell.angle_gamma   90.00
#
_symmetry.space_group_name_H-M   'P 1'
#
loop_
_entity.id
_entity.type
_entity.pdbx_description
1 polymer ?
#
loop_
_entity_poly.entity_id
_entity_poly.type
_entity_poly.pdbx_seq_one_letter_code
_entity_poly.pdbx_strand_id
1 'polypeptide(L)'
;MGIDYKNSEQYPDPTAYAALKAIEDERKALRAFRPIVYICSPYAGDTDKNVDAARRYSRFAVEAGYIPFAPHLLFPQFLNDRDWKERELGLFFGNALMSKCSEVWVFGDRVSSGMEGEIKRARWKNYRIRYFTEDCKEVXXXXVAPTPGTSRETSRPPGATAGLR
;
A
#
# COMPACT_ATOMS: atom_id res chain seq x y z
N MET A 1 -32.39 6.81 12.03
CA MET A 1 -33.78 6.90 11.54
C MET A 1 -34.10 5.68 10.73
N GLY A 2 -35.23 5.03 11.01
CA GLY A 2 -35.69 3.90 10.21
C GLY A 2 -36.46 4.38 8.99
N ILE A 3 -36.48 3.55 7.95
CA ILE A 3 -37.26 3.84 6.76
C ILE A 3 -38.73 3.45 7.06
N ASP A 4 -39.63 4.37 6.85
CA ASP A 4 -41.05 4.13 7.09
C ASP A 4 -41.68 3.39 5.90
N TYR A 5 -42.51 2.42 6.21
CA TYR A 5 -43.27 1.63 5.19
C TYR A 5 -44.45 2.41 4.64
N LYS A 6 -44.92 3.44 5.36
CA LYS A 6 -46.07 4.23 4.99
C LYS A 6 -45.69 5.60 4.43
N ASN A 7 -46.45 6.09 3.46
CA ASN A 7 -46.28 7.45 2.93
C ASN A 7 -46.80 8.51 3.93
N SER A 8 -46.71 9.79 3.56
CA SER A 8 -47.15 10.90 4.38
C SER A 8 -48.65 10.88 4.68
N GLU A 9 -49.44 10.15 3.91
CA GLU A 9 -50.87 9.98 4.09
C GLU A 9 -51.23 8.68 4.83
N GLN A 10 -50.23 8.00 5.41
CA GLN A 10 -50.37 6.76 6.16
C GLN A 10 -50.74 5.52 5.36
N TYR A 11 -50.67 5.60 4.03
CA TYR A 11 -50.93 4.43 3.14
C TYR A 11 -49.62 3.66 2.94
N PRO A 12 -49.69 2.31 2.87
CA PRO A 12 -48.53 1.50 2.52
C PRO A 12 -47.93 1.87 1.17
N ASP A 13 -46.64 2.08 1.10
CA ASP A 13 -45.92 2.33 -0.15
C ASP A 13 -44.79 1.33 -0.30
N PRO A 14 -45.10 0.11 -0.72
CA PRO A 14 -44.08 -0.96 -0.79
C PRO A 14 -42.97 -0.68 -1.83
N THR A 15 -43.28 0.05 -2.88
CA THR A 15 -42.30 0.34 -3.95
C THR A 15 -41.28 1.33 -3.46
N ALA A 16 -41.71 2.44 -2.86
CA ALA A 16 -40.81 3.45 -2.29
C ALA A 16 -40.03 2.86 -1.13
N TYR A 17 -40.65 2.08 -0.27
CA TYR A 17 -39.97 1.41 0.85
C TYR A 17 -38.87 0.46 0.37
N ALA A 18 -39.18 -0.38 -0.64
CA ALA A 18 -38.19 -1.32 -1.19
C ALA A 18 -36.98 -0.58 -1.80
N ALA A 19 -37.26 0.51 -2.54
CA ALA A 19 -36.16 1.33 -3.12
C ALA A 19 -35.30 1.96 -2.05
N LEU A 20 -35.90 2.58 -1.03
CA LEU A 20 -35.14 3.22 0.06
C LEU A 20 -34.36 2.17 0.87
N LYS A 21 -34.94 1.02 1.12
CA LYS A 21 -34.29 -0.07 1.83
C LYS A 21 -33.08 -0.60 1.02
N ALA A 22 -33.21 -0.75 -0.29
CA ALA A 22 -32.08 -1.15 -1.14
C ALA A 22 -30.92 -0.16 -1.05
N ILE A 23 -31.23 1.15 -1.08
CA ILE A 23 -30.20 2.22 -0.92
C ILE A 23 -29.54 2.12 0.45
N GLU A 24 -30.31 1.91 1.50
CA GLU A 24 -29.76 1.78 2.86
C GLU A 24 -28.87 0.55 2.99
N ASP A 25 -29.29 -0.58 2.44
CA ASP A 25 -28.50 -1.81 2.48
C ASP A 25 -27.20 -1.67 1.68
N GLU A 26 -27.25 -0.99 0.53
CA GLU A 26 -26.06 -0.66 -0.25
C GLU A 26 -25.09 0.25 0.56
N ARG A 27 -25.62 1.27 1.24
CA ARG A 27 -24.81 2.15 2.10
C ARG A 27 -24.17 1.37 3.25
N LYS A 28 -24.90 0.43 3.86
CA LYS A 28 -24.36 -0.43 4.93
C LYS A 28 -23.24 -1.32 4.39
N ALA A 29 -23.42 -1.89 3.20
CA ALA A 29 -22.40 -2.71 2.55
C ALA A 29 -21.12 -1.89 2.26
N LEU A 30 -21.27 -0.63 1.80
CA LEU A 30 -20.14 0.26 1.54
C LEU A 30 -19.36 0.59 2.82
N ARG A 31 -20.03 0.62 3.98
CA ARG A 31 -19.43 0.92 5.28
C ARG A 31 -19.02 -0.31 6.08
N ALA A 32 -19.09 -1.50 5.47
CA ALA A 32 -18.64 -2.73 6.12
C ALA A 32 -17.16 -2.63 6.48
N PHE A 33 -16.75 -3.33 7.54
CA PHE A 33 -15.35 -3.36 7.96
C PHE A 33 -14.44 -3.81 6.82
N ARG A 34 -13.36 -3.08 6.61
CA ARG A 34 -12.34 -3.42 5.62
C ARG A 34 -10.96 -3.38 6.28
N PRO A 35 -10.17 -4.44 6.20
CA PRO A 35 -8.82 -4.41 6.73
C PRO A 35 -7.93 -3.50 5.88
N ILE A 36 -6.90 -2.92 6.51
CA ILE A 36 -5.93 -2.08 5.80
C ILE A 36 -4.84 -2.99 5.24
N VAL A 37 -4.44 -2.76 3.99
CA VAL A 37 -3.34 -3.48 3.35
C VAL A 37 -2.25 -2.50 2.90
N TYR A 38 -0.99 -2.84 3.19
CA TYR A 38 0.18 -2.06 2.77
C TYR A 38 0.52 -2.43 1.33
N ILE A 39 0.59 -1.44 0.45
CA ILE A 39 0.95 -1.64 -0.97
C ILE A 39 2.45 -1.38 -1.12
N CYS A 40 3.20 -2.44 -1.32
CA CYS A 40 4.64 -2.40 -1.55
C CYS A 40 4.88 -2.56 -3.05
N SER A 41 5.33 -1.49 -3.73
CA SER A 41 5.58 -1.50 -5.18
C SER A 41 6.69 -0.51 -5.52
N PRO A 42 7.30 -0.60 -6.73
CA PRO A 42 8.37 0.32 -7.11
C PRO A 42 7.93 1.77 -7.10
N TYR A 43 8.84 2.68 -6.76
CA TYR A 43 8.63 4.12 -6.82
C TYR A 43 9.72 4.80 -7.64
N ALA A 44 10.99 4.59 -7.30
CA ALA A 44 12.13 5.22 -7.96
C ALA A 44 12.30 4.70 -9.41
N GLY A 45 12.96 5.48 -10.23
CA GLY A 45 13.14 5.20 -11.65
C GLY A 45 12.15 5.98 -12.48
N ASP A 46 11.27 5.31 -13.20
CA ASP A 46 10.16 5.95 -13.93
C ASP A 46 9.02 6.23 -12.94
N THR A 47 9.14 7.33 -12.22
CA THR A 47 8.23 7.68 -11.12
C THR A 47 6.79 7.79 -11.58
N ASP A 48 6.54 8.42 -12.75
CA ASP A 48 5.16 8.59 -13.24
C ASP A 48 4.49 7.25 -13.52
N LYS A 49 5.21 6.36 -14.22
CA LYS A 49 4.72 5.01 -14.49
C LYS A 49 4.47 4.22 -13.18
N ASN A 50 5.40 4.35 -12.23
CA ASN A 50 5.31 3.65 -10.94
C ASN A 50 4.13 4.17 -10.11
N VAL A 51 3.88 5.48 -10.13
CA VAL A 51 2.73 6.09 -9.44
C VAL A 51 1.41 5.58 -10.06
N ASP A 52 1.33 5.54 -11.39
CA ASP A 52 0.13 5.01 -12.06
C ASP A 52 -0.09 3.52 -11.75
N ALA A 53 0.99 2.75 -11.72
CA ALA A 53 0.91 1.35 -11.31
C ALA A 53 0.40 1.22 -9.87
N ALA A 54 0.94 2.01 -8.94
CA ALA A 54 0.51 1.99 -7.54
C ALA A 54 -0.97 2.38 -7.39
N ARG A 55 -1.47 3.30 -8.23
CA ARG A 55 -2.90 3.63 -8.26
C ARG A 55 -3.75 2.43 -8.69
N ARG A 56 -3.31 1.69 -9.73
CA ARG A 56 -4.00 0.46 -10.17
C ARG A 56 -4.01 -0.60 -9.08
N TYR A 57 -2.87 -0.81 -8.40
CA TYR A 57 -2.76 -1.78 -7.30
C TYR A 57 -3.67 -1.41 -6.13
N SER A 58 -3.73 -0.11 -5.81
CA SER A 58 -4.63 0.40 -4.77
C SER A 58 -6.09 0.18 -5.16
N ARG A 59 -6.45 0.42 -6.43
CA ARG A 59 -7.80 0.17 -6.93
C ARG A 59 -8.16 -1.32 -6.82
N PHE A 60 -7.24 -2.20 -7.20
CA PHE A 60 -7.39 -3.64 -7.05
C PHE A 60 -7.67 -4.03 -5.58
N ALA A 61 -6.93 -3.44 -4.64
CA ALA A 61 -7.14 -3.72 -3.21
C ALA A 61 -8.54 -3.27 -2.74
N VAL A 62 -9.03 -2.11 -3.22
CA VAL A 62 -10.40 -1.64 -2.92
C VAL A 62 -11.44 -2.64 -3.43
N GLU A 63 -11.27 -3.13 -4.65
CA GLU A 63 -12.17 -4.12 -5.27
C GLU A 63 -12.14 -5.46 -4.53
N ALA A 64 -10.98 -5.79 -3.95
CA ALA A 64 -10.83 -6.99 -3.11
C ALA A 64 -11.36 -6.80 -1.67
N GLY A 65 -11.91 -5.62 -1.34
CA GLY A 65 -12.52 -5.37 -0.03
C GLY A 65 -11.56 -4.83 1.03
N TYR A 66 -10.42 -4.27 0.63
CA TYR A 66 -9.40 -3.73 1.55
C TYR A 66 -9.33 -2.21 1.45
N ILE A 67 -8.71 -1.61 2.46
CA ILE A 67 -8.31 -0.20 2.44
C ILE A 67 -6.83 -0.18 2.06
N PRO A 68 -6.46 0.32 0.85
CA PRO A 68 -5.05 0.36 0.46
C PRO A 68 -4.30 1.49 1.14
N PHE A 69 -3.11 1.20 1.62
CA PHE A 69 -2.15 2.22 2.07
C PHE A 69 -0.88 2.09 1.22
N ALA A 70 -0.67 3.03 0.32
CA ALA A 70 0.51 3.10 -0.56
C ALA A 70 1.33 4.34 -0.16
N PRO A 71 2.44 4.18 0.60
CA PRO A 71 3.21 5.32 1.11
C PRO A 71 3.69 6.28 0.03
N HIS A 72 4.11 5.73 -1.11
CA HIS A 72 4.63 6.53 -2.22
C HIS A 72 3.54 7.25 -3.04
N LEU A 73 2.26 7.00 -2.75
CA LEU A 73 1.17 7.83 -3.26
C LEU A 73 0.83 8.97 -2.30
N LEU A 74 1.25 8.85 -1.06
CA LEU A 74 0.88 9.81 0.00
C LEU A 74 2.03 10.77 0.32
N PHE A 75 3.15 10.25 0.80
CA PHE A 75 4.21 11.07 1.38
C PHE A 75 4.89 12.02 0.37
N PRO A 76 5.14 11.63 -0.90
CA PRO A 76 5.72 12.56 -1.86
C PRO A 76 4.86 13.77 -2.21
N GLN A 77 3.60 13.79 -1.77
CA GLN A 77 2.73 14.96 -1.95
C GLN A 77 3.18 16.14 -1.08
N PHE A 78 3.92 15.88 0.00
CA PHE A 78 4.32 16.91 0.96
C PHE A 78 5.72 16.67 1.57
N LEU A 79 6.41 15.61 1.22
CA LEU A 79 7.81 15.36 1.58
C LEU A 79 8.66 15.34 0.30
N ASN A 80 9.83 15.96 0.38
CA ASN A 80 10.77 16.02 -0.75
C ASN A 80 11.70 14.80 -0.73
N ASP A 81 11.45 13.85 -1.60
CA ASP A 81 12.22 12.59 -1.68
C ASP A 81 13.70 12.81 -2.09
N ARG A 82 14.04 14.02 -2.58
CA ARG A 82 15.43 14.40 -2.90
C ARG A 82 16.20 14.86 -1.68
N ASP A 83 15.50 15.29 -0.62
CA ASP A 83 16.12 15.61 0.67
C ASP A 83 16.22 14.33 1.50
N TRP A 84 17.47 13.97 1.86
CA TRP A 84 17.68 12.70 2.59
C TRP A 84 16.95 12.64 3.93
N LYS A 85 16.80 13.78 4.62
CA LYS A 85 16.08 13.85 5.91
C LYS A 85 14.59 13.58 5.72
N GLU A 86 13.98 14.21 4.71
CA GLU A 86 12.56 14.03 4.42
C GLU A 86 12.29 12.62 3.88
N ARG A 87 13.20 12.08 3.10
CA ARG A 87 13.13 10.68 2.64
C ARG A 87 13.17 9.71 3.82
N GLU A 88 14.11 9.90 4.77
CA GLU A 88 14.18 9.06 5.99
C GLU A 88 12.90 9.17 6.81
N LEU A 89 12.35 10.38 6.91
CA LEU A 89 11.09 10.60 7.61
C LEU A 89 9.93 9.87 6.93
N GLY A 90 9.85 9.92 5.60
CA GLY A 90 8.84 9.19 4.83
C GLY A 90 8.94 7.68 5.03
N LEU A 91 10.16 7.14 5.02
CA LEU A 91 10.40 5.71 5.30
C LEU A 91 9.97 5.34 6.72
N PHE A 92 10.27 6.18 7.68
CA PHE A 92 9.85 5.98 9.08
C PHE A 92 8.31 5.96 9.19
N PHE A 93 7.63 6.92 8.53
CA PHE A 93 6.16 6.98 8.53
C PHE A 93 5.56 5.74 7.87
N GLY A 94 6.11 5.32 6.73
CA GLY A 94 5.68 4.11 6.04
C GLY A 94 5.77 2.89 6.95
N ASN A 95 6.90 2.74 7.62
CA ASN A 95 7.16 1.64 8.55
C ASN A 95 6.22 1.68 9.76
N ALA A 96 5.94 2.87 10.29
CA ALA A 96 5.02 3.04 11.42
C ALA A 96 3.60 2.63 11.03
N LEU A 97 3.14 3.06 9.84
CA LEU A 97 1.80 2.75 9.36
C LEU A 97 1.68 1.29 8.88
N MET A 98 2.77 0.69 8.41
CA MET A 98 2.78 -0.75 8.09
C MET A 98 2.32 -1.59 9.29
N SER A 99 2.65 -1.15 10.52
CA SER A 99 2.25 -1.86 11.76
C SER A 99 0.73 -1.85 11.98
N LYS A 100 0.00 -0.99 11.29
CA LYS A 100 -1.46 -0.89 11.38
C LYS A 100 -2.16 -1.67 10.26
N CYS A 101 -1.39 -2.22 9.32
CA CYS A 101 -1.92 -2.99 8.20
C CYS A 101 -2.07 -4.47 8.58
N SER A 102 -3.10 -5.12 8.05
CA SER A 102 -3.34 -6.54 8.26
C SER A 102 -2.40 -7.41 7.44
N GLU A 103 -2.01 -6.91 6.27
CA GLU A 103 -1.18 -7.64 5.30
C GLU A 103 -0.28 -6.65 4.55
N VAL A 104 0.78 -7.18 3.97
CA VAL A 104 1.66 -6.46 3.02
C VAL A 104 1.52 -7.14 1.65
N TRP A 105 1.09 -6.37 0.65
CA TRP A 105 0.93 -6.85 -0.72
C TRP A 105 2.06 -6.30 -1.58
N VAL A 106 2.88 -7.18 -2.11
CA VAL A 106 4.06 -6.86 -2.91
C VAL A 106 3.70 -7.02 -4.39
N PHE A 107 3.86 -5.94 -5.17
CA PHE A 107 3.48 -5.91 -6.58
C PHE A 107 4.69 -5.73 -7.50
N GLY A 108 4.65 -6.40 -8.63
CA GLY A 108 5.63 -6.29 -9.69
C GLY A 108 6.49 -7.54 -9.81
N ASP A 109 7.10 -7.69 -10.97
CA ASP A 109 7.90 -8.86 -11.30
C ASP A 109 9.33 -8.77 -10.75
N ARG A 110 9.72 -7.59 -10.24
CA ARG A 110 11.04 -7.35 -9.65
C ARG A 110 10.91 -6.55 -8.35
N VAL A 111 11.77 -6.87 -7.41
CA VAL A 111 11.85 -6.18 -6.13
C VAL A 111 12.95 -5.12 -6.21
N SER A 112 12.58 -3.84 -6.05
CA SER A 112 13.56 -2.75 -5.98
C SER A 112 14.23 -2.72 -4.60
N SER A 113 15.34 -1.99 -4.50
CA SER A 113 16.06 -1.85 -3.22
C SER A 113 15.19 -1.24 -2.11
N GLY A 114 14.29 -0.31 -2.45
CA GLY A 114 13.34 0.24 -1.51
C GLY A 114 12.36 -0.81 -1.01
N MET A 115 11.81 -1.59 -1.93
CA MET A 115 10.90 -2.70 -1.60
C MET A 115 11.57 -3.77 -0.74
N GLU A 116 12.88 -4.05 -0.98
CA GLU A 116 13.62 -5.03 -0.17
C GLU A 116 13.58 -4.66 1.31
N GLY A 117 13.78 -3.40 1.63
CA GLY A 117 13.72 -2.90 3.01
C GLY A 117 12.36 -3.12 3.64
N GLU A 118 11.29 -2.81 2.90
CA GLU A 118 9.90 -2.99 3.35
C GLU A 118 9.57 -4.48 3.56
N ILE A 119 9.96 -5.33 2.61
CA ILE A 119 9.73 -6.79 2.68
C ILE A 119 10.51 -7.40 3.84
N LYS A 120 11.79 -7.00 4.01
CA LYS A 120 12.63 -7.47 5.11
C LYS A 120 12.01 -7.10 6.46
N ARG A 121 11.50 -5.88 6.59
CA ARG A 121 10.82 -5.44 7.80
C ARG A 121 9.53 -6.25 8.03
N ALA A 122 8.74 -6.46 6.99
CA ALA A 122 7.50 -7.22 7.08
C ALA A 122 7.76 -8.66 7.54
N ARG A 123 8.81 -9.29 7.02
CA ARG A 123 9.25 -10.63 7.44
C ARG A 123 9.71 -10.64 8.89
N TRP A 124 10.54 -9.67 9.28
CA TRP A 124 11.05 -9.58 10.64
C TRP A 124 9.93 -9.41 11.67
N LYS A 125 8.89 -8.65 11.31
CA LYS A 125 7.72 -8.43 12.15
C LYS A 125 6.67 -9.53 12.01
N ASN A 126 6.93 -10.52 11.17
CA ASN A 126 6.03 -11.65 10.92
C ASN A 126 4.66 -11.24 10.38
N TYR A 127 4.62 -10.21 9.54
CA TYR A 127 3.39 -9.79 8.86
C TYR A 127 3.09 -10.76 7.70
N ARG A 128 1.81 -10.95 7.42
CA ARG A 128 1.38 -11.75 6.27
C ARG A 128 1.74 -11.00 4.98
N ILE A 129 2.54 -11.64 4.12
CA ILE A 129 2.97 -11.06 2.84
C ILE A 129 2.33 -11.85 1.71
N ARG A 130 1.73 -11.12 0.75
CA ARG A 130 1.22 -11.71 -0.49
C ARG A 130 1.92 -11.05 -1.66
N TYR A 131 2.16 -11.82 -2.72
CA TYR A 131 2.88 -11.35 -3.90
C TYR A 131 1.97 -11.36 -5.11
N PHE A 132 2.10 -10.33 -5.93
CA PHE A 132 1.26 -10.13 -7.13
C PHE A 132 2.12 -9.66 -8.30
N THR A 133 1.78 -10.12 -9.50
CA THR A 133 2.38 -9.60 -10.75
C THR A 133 1.93 -8.15 -11.00
N GLU A 134 2.51 -7.53 -12.03
CA GLU A 134 2.08 -6.18 -12.49
C GLU A 134 0.60 -6.18 -12.94
N ASP A 135 0.07 -7.32 -13.32
CA ASP A 135 -1.34 -7.51 -13.71
C ASP A 135 -2.24 -7.94 -12.53
N CYS A 136 -1.75 -7.80 -11.30
CA CYS A 136 -2.50 -8.11 -10.07
C CYS A 136 -2.89 -9.59 -9.93
N LYS A 137 -2.13 -10.51 -10.53
CA LYS A 137 -2.35 -11.96 -10.35
C LYS A 137 -1.49 -12.42 -9.18
N GLU A 138 -2.08 -13.10 -8.22
CA GLU A 138 -1.38 -13.61 -7.04
C GLU A 138 -0.41 -14.74 -7.43
N VAL A 139 0.79 -14.66 -6.92
CA VAL A 139 1.86 -15.62 -7.19
C VAL A 139 2.55 -16.03 -5.89
N UNK A 140 3.13 -16.98 -5.86
CA UNK A 140 3.91 -17.46 -4.76
C UNK A 140 5.18 -16.70 -4.64
N UNK A 141 5.74 -16.60 -3.62
CA UNK A 141 6.91 -15.91 -3.25
C UNK A 141 8.11 -16.24 -4.08
N UNK A 142 8.25 -17.15 -4.70
CA UNK A 142 9.29 -17.62 -5.55
C UNK A 142 9.26 -17.05 -6.94
N UNK A 143 8.31 -16.51 -7.17
CA UNK A 143 8.14 -15.94 -8.44
C UNK A 143 8.56 -14.51 -8.55
N VAL A 144 8.89 -13.83 -7.51
CA VAL A 144 9.40 -12.45 -7.55
C VAL A 144 10.91 -12.47 -7.34
N ALA A 145 11.64 -12.29 -8.42
CA ALA A 145 13.10 -12.31 -8.35
C ALA A 145 13.65 -11.03 -7.72
N PRO A 146 14.63 -11.12 -6.83
CA PRO A 146 15.34 -9.93 -6.38
C PRO A 146 16.10 -9.30 -7.55
N THR A 147 16.06 -7.97 -7.64
CA THR A 147 16.86 -7.24 -8.64
C THR A 147 18.35 -7.54 -8.37
N PRO A 148 19.12 -7.98 -9.35
CA PRO A 148 20.57 -8.18 -9.11
C PRO A 148 21.16 -6.85 -8.65
N GLY A 149 21.64 -6.85 -7.42
CA GLY A 149 22.19 -5.64 -6.79
C GLY A 149 23.35 -5.12 -7.59
N THR A 150 23.32 -3.84 -7.92
CA THR A 150 24.52 -3.15 -8.33
C THR A 150 25.45 -3.16 -7.10
N SER A 151 26.48 -3.95 -7.18
CA SER A 151 27.50 -4.00 -6.14
C SER A 151 28.09 -2.59 -6.02
N ARG A 152 27.65 -1.84 -5.02
CA ARG A 152 28.36 -0.62 -4.66
C ARG A 152 29.71 -1.06 -4.11
N GLU A 153 30.74 -0.90 -4.92
CA GLU A 153 32.09 -0.93 -4.44
C GLU A 153 32.20 0.09 -3.29
N THR A 154 32.33 -0.43 -2.08
CA THR A 154 32.67 0.41 -0.93
C THR A 154 34.11 0.83 -1.12
N SER A 155 34.31 2.00 -1.73
CA SER A 155 35.62 2.65 -1.71
C SER A 155 35.91 3.08 -0.28
N ARG A 156 36.69 2.27 0.40
CA ARG A 156 37.27 2.56 1.69
C ARG A 156 38.22 3.75 1.51
N PRO A 157 38.10 4.84 2.27
CA PRO A 157 39.05 5.94 2.14
C PRO A 157 40.47 5.47 2.55
N PRO A 158 41.50 5.91 1.85
CA PRO A 158 42.87 5.50 2.17
C PRO A 158 43.28 6.01 3.55
N GLY A 159 43.97 5.16 4.25
CA GLY A 159 44.28 5.23 5.66
C GLY A 159 44.95 6.50 6.18
N ALA A 160 44.51 6.88 7.37
CA ALA A 160 45.23 7.80 8.20
C ALA A 160 46.43 7.04 8.82
N THR A 161 47.61 7.38 8.41
CA THR A 161 48.82 6.90 9.03
C THR A 161 48.95 7.52 10.42
N ALA A 162 49.03 6.65 11.41
CA ALA A 162 49.36 7.05 12.77
C ALA A 162 50.80 7.56 12.81
N GLY A 163 50.98 8.83 13.11
CA GLY A 163 52.31 9.39 13.44
C GLY A 163 52.52 9.27 14.93
N LEU A 164 53.49 8.43 15.30
CA LEU A 164 54.09 8.39 16.61
C LEU A 164 55.01 9.61 16.79
N ARG A 165 54.76 10.43 17.79
CA ARG A 165 55.78 11.01 18.70
C ARG A 165 55.10 11.83 19.79
#